data_da5ff8a242bcc8b4dad1a93772ed9440
#
_entry.id   da5ff8a242bcc8b4dad1a93772ed9440
#
_cell.length_a   1.000
_cell.length_b   1.000
_cell.length_c   1.000
_cell.angle_alpha   90.00
_cell.angle_beta   90.00
_cell.angle_gamma   90.00
#
_symmetry.space_group_name_H-M   'P 1'
#
loop_
_entity.id
_entity.type
_entity.pdbx_description
1 polymer ?
#
loop_
_entity_poly.entity_id
_entity_poly.type
_entity_poly.pdbx_seq_one_letter_code
_entity_poly.pdbx_strand_id
1 'polypeptide(L)'
;LQKYYKLSSQSRVLDIGCGKGFLLHDLKELIPQITVAGVDISEYAIANSMDDVKPLVQVGNVKKLPFTDHTFDLVLSINTIHNLPIEDCLLALSEIERVSKKHKFIVVDAWNTEEQRENMYRWVITGLTCLSTKDWKELFKQAGYSGDFFWFIV
;
A
#
# COMPACT_ATOMS: atom_id res chain seq x y z
N LEU A 1 -12.29 -5.84 -1.08
CA LEU A 1 -11.59 -5.84 0.22
C LEU A 1 -12.51 -6.32 1.35
N GLN A 2 -13.67 -5.65 1.60
CA GLN A 2 -14.55 -5.95 2.73
C GLN A 2 -14.91 -7.44 2.83
N LYS A 3 -15.47 -8.03 1.76
CA LYS A 3 -15.90 -9.44 1.76
C LYS A 3 -14.72 -10.41 1.88
N TYR A 4 -13.63 -10.15 1.17
CA TYR A 4 -12.45 -11.02 1.12
C TYR A 4 -11.73 -11.09 2.48
N TYR A 5 -11.45 -9.93 3.06
CA TYR A 5 -10.79 -9.84 4.37
C TYR A 5 -11.74 -9.86 5.57
N LYS A 6 -13.06 -9.99 5.33
CA LYS A 6 -14.11 -10.01 6.36
C LYS A 6 -14.04 -8.79 7.28
N LEU A 7 -13.83 -7.61 6.69
CA LEU A 7 -13.75 -6.35 7.46
C LEU A 7 -15.10 -6.03 8.10
N SER A 8 -15.03 -5.54 9.32
CA SER A 8 -16.18 -5.13 10.15
C SER A 8 -15.91 -3.79 10.81
N SER A 9 -16.88 -3.28 11.55
CA SER A 9 -16.75 -2.06 12.35
C SER A 9 -15.65 -2.11 13.42
N GLN A 10 -15.18 -3.30 13.78
CA GLN A 10 -14.08 -3.49 14.75
C GLN A 10 -12.70 -3.59 14.08
N SER A 11 -12.65 -3.65 12.75
CA SER A 11 -11.40 -3.78 12.01
C SER A 11 -10.62 -2.47 12.01
N ARG A 12 -9.29 -2.60 12.02
CA ARG A 12 -8.34 -1.50 11.89
C ARG A 12 -7.61 -1.65 10.56
N VAL A 13 -7.72 -0.64 9.69
CA VAL A 13 -7.12 -0.66 8.34
C VAL A 13 -6.11 0.47 8.20
N LEU A 14 -4.94 0.17 7.68
CA LEU A 14 -3.92 1.14 7.28
C LEU A 14 -3.81 1.18 5.76
N ASP A 15 -3.80 2.37 5.18
CA ASP A 15 -3.47 2.61 3.78
C ASP A 15 -2.14 3.36 3.67
N ILE A 16 -1.17 2.74 3.01
CA ILE A 16 0.18 3.28 2.81
C ILE A 16 0.29 3.82 1.39
N GLY A 17 0.63 5.10 1.28
CA GLY A 17 0.49 5.86 0.05
C GLY A 17 -0.97 6.24 -0.19
N CYS A 18 -1.65 6.66 0.88
CA CYS A 18 -3.09 6.90 0.88
C CYS A 18 -3.53 8.09 0.03
N GLY A 19 -2.58 8.91 -0.47
CA GLY A 19 -2.89 10.12 -1.22
C GLY A 19 -3.83 11.04 -0.45
N LYS A 20 -4.95 11.40 -1.07
CA LYS A 20 -6.00 12.23 -0.44
C LYS A 20 -7.02 11.43 0.39
N GLY A 21 -6.79 10.15 0.62
CA GLY A 21 -7.60 9.31 1.49
C GLY A 21 -8.91 8.80 0.89
N PHE A 22 -9.06 8.78 -0.43
CA PHE A 22 -10.29 8.33 -1.09
C PHE A 22 -10.69 6.90 -0.69
N LEU A 23 -9.74 5.96 -0.69
CA LEU A 23 -10.02 4.58 -0.29
C LEU A 23 -10.47 4.47 1.17
N LEU A 24 -9.86 5.27 2.06
CA LEU A 24 -10.23 5.31 3.47
C LEU A 24 -11.63 5.90 3.68
N HIS A 25 -11.98 6.94 2.92
CA HIS A 25 -13.32 7.50 2.88
C HIS A 25 -14.35 6.43 2.47
N ASP A 26 -14.13 5.76 1.34
CA ASP A 26 -15.02 4.72 0.84
C ASP A 26 -15.19 3.55 1.84
N LEU A 27 -14.11 3.18 2.53
CA LEU A 27 -14.18 2.16 3.58
C LEU A 27 -15.04 2.59 4.77
N LYS A 28 -14.98 3.87 5.18
CA LYS A 28 -15.83 4.41 6.27
C LYS A 28 -17.30 4.48 5.86
N GLU A 29 -17.57 4.89 4.62
CA GLU A 29 -18.94 4.90 4.08
C GLU A 29 -19.53 3.47 4.03
N LEU A 30 -18.72 2.51 3.56
CA LEU A 30 -19.15 1.12 3.40
C LEU A 30 -19.29 0.37 4.74
N ILE A 31 -18.44 0.69 5.72
CA ILE A 31 -18.37 0.02 7.02
C ILE A 31 -18.38 1.09 8.12
N PRO A 32 -19.56 1.57 8.55
CA PRO A 32 -19.63 2.54 9.62
C PRO A 32 -18.87 2.08 10.88
N GLN A 33 -18.15 3.01 11.52
CA GLN A 33 -17.31 2.80 12.71
C GLN A 33 -16.02 1.98 12.49
N ILE A 34 -15.67 1.60 11.25
CA ILE A 34 -14.34 1.04 10.98
C ILE A 34 -13.25 2.04 11.40
N THR A 35 -12.17 1.53 11.98
CA THR A 35 -11.00 2.37 12.29
C THR A 35 -10.07 2.37 11.09
N VAL A 36 -9.77 3.56 10.55
CA VAL A 36 -8.83 3.71 9.44
C VAL A 36 -7.69 4.66 9.80
N ALA A 37 -6.54 4.44 9.19
CA ALA A 37 -5.40 5.35 9.23
C ALA A 37 -4.74 5.39 7.86
N GLY A 38 -4.11 6.51 7.51
CA GLY A 38 -3.38 6.65 6.27
C GLY A 38 -2.03 7.35 6.45
N VAL A 39 -1.07 6.94 5.64
CA VAL A 39 0.24 7.58 5.55
C VAL A 39 0.58 7.84 4.10
N ASP A 40 1.02 9.06 3.80
CA ASP A 40 1.56 9.44 2.50
C ASP A 40 2.77 10.36 2.68
N ILE A 41 3.72 10.30 1.76
CA ILE A 41 4.91 11.17 1.81
C ILE A 41 4.60 12.59 1.32
N SER A 42 3.52 12.77 0.58
CA SER A 42 3.11 14.03 -0.01
C SER A 42 2.37 14.91 1.00
N GLU A 43 3.04 15.96 1.48
CA GLU A 43 2.40 16.99 2.30
C GLU A 43 1.18 17.61 1.59
N TYR A 44 1.27 17.80 0.27
CA TYR A 44 0.15 18.32 -0.52
C TYR A 44 -1.05 17.37 -0.50
N ALA A 45 -0.83 16.06 -0.65
CA ALA A 45 -1.91 15.08 -0.63
C ALA A 45 -2.61 15.08 0.73
N ILE A 46 -1.84 15.04 1.81
CA ILE A 46 -2.38 15.06 3.18
C ILE A 46 -3.11 16.38 3.48
N ALA A 47 -2.54 17.51 3.12
CA ALA A 47 -3.19 18.82 3.32
C ALA A 47 -4.53 18.96 2.58
N ASN A 48 -4.67 18.25 1.44
CA ASN A 48 -5.86 18.25 0.59
C ASN A 48 -6.65 16.92 0.65
N SER A 49 -6.51 16.17 1.74
CA SER A 49 -7.28 14.95 1.95
C SER A 49 -8.75 15.26 2.22
N MET A 50 -9.62 14.26 2.00
CA MET A 50 -11.06 14.37 2.25
C MET A 50 -11.31 14.72 3.72
N ASP A 51 -12.26 15.61 3.97
CA ASP A 51 -12.50 16.22 5.28
C ASP A 51 -12.74 15.19 6.40
N ASP A 52 -13.47 14.13 6.10
CA ASP A 52 -13.83 13.09 7.07
C ASP A 52 -12.70 12.13 7.43
N VAL A 53 -11.64 12.05 6.60
CA VAL A 53 -10.45 11.26 6.88
C VAL A 53 -9.22 12.11 7.20
N LYS A 54 -9.27 13.41 6.99
CA LYS A 54 -8.16 14.33 7.24
C LYS A 54 -7.52 14.20 8.64
N PRO A 55 -8.28 14.03 9.73
CA PRO A 55 -7.69 13.80 11.06
C PRO A 55 -7.08 12.40 11.24
N LEU A 56 -7.25 11.49 10.26
CA LEU A 56 -6.87 10.09 10.31
C LEU A 56 -5.69 9.77 9.38
N VAL A 57 -5.24 10.76 8.61
CA VAL A 57 -4.10 10.63 7.68
C VAL A 57 -2.97 11.56 8.10
N GLN A 58 -1.75 11.16 7.83
CA GLN A 58 -0.57 11.94 8.20
C GLN A 58 0.55 11.82 7.18
N VAL A 59 1.40 12.85 7.13
CA VAL A 59 2.65 12.78 6.39
C VAL A 59 3.59 11.77 7.06
N GLY A 60 4.14 10.86 6.27
CA GLY A 60 5.07 9.87 6.80
C GLY A 60 5.78 9.08 5.70
N ASN A 61 6.83 8.40 6.11
CA ASN A 61 7.64 7.58 5.22
C ASN A 61 7.37 6.09 5.49
N VAL A 62 7.04 5.35 4.44
CA VAL A 62 6.74 3.92 4.54
C VAL A 62 7.92 3.09 5.07
N LYS A 63 9.14 3.58 4.94
CA LYS A 63 10.36 2.92 5.48
C LYS A 63 10.44 2.94 7.01
N LYS A 64 9.64 3.76 7.66
CA LYS A 64 9.54 3.87 9.12
C LYS A 64 8.16 4.38 9.48
N LEU A 65 7.22 3.47 9.63
CA LEU A 65 5.83 3.80 9.94
C LEU A 65 5.68 4.19 11.42
N PRO A 66 4.91 5.25 11.73
CA PRO A 66 4.74 5.76 13.11
C PRO A 66 3.70 4.94 13.89
N PHE A 67 3.71 3.63 13.72
CA PHE A 67 2.77 2.72 14.39
C PHE A 67 3.51 1.59 15.10
N THR A 68 2.90 1.08 16.16
CA THR A 68 3.40 -0.10 16.88
C THR A 68 3.18 -1.38 16.08
N ASP A 69 3.96 -2.41 16.42
CA ASP A 69 3.85 -3.72 15.79
C ASP A 69 2.43 -4.28 15.92
N HIS A 70 2.01 -5.04 14.95
CA HIS A 70 0.74 -5.78 14.96
C HIS A 70 -0.49 -4.93 15.30
N THR A 71 -0.54 -3.70 14.76
CA THR A 71 -1.62 -2.75 15.05
C THR A 71 -2.84 -2.93 14.17
N PHE A 72 -2.65 -3.25 12.88
CA PHE A 72 -3.71 -3.23 11.89
C PHE A 72 -4.14 -4.63 11.46
N ASP A 73 -5.45 -4.85 11.35
CA ASP A 73 -6.02 -6.11 10.86
C ASP A 73 -5.82 -6.26 9.34
N LEU A 74 -5.77 -5.14 8.60
CA LEU A 74 -5.41 -5.09 7.18
C LEU A 74 -4.49 -3.89 6.92
N VAL A 75 -3.39 -4.14 6.23
CA VAL A 75 -2.49 -3.10 5.70
C VAL A 75 -2.55 -3.14 4.18
N LEU A 76 -2.83 -2.00 3.58
CA LEU A 76 -2.92 -1.79 2.13
C LEU A 76 -1.73 -0.98 1.63
N SER A 77 -1.25 -1.29 0.43
CA SER A 77 -0.33 -0.45 -0.32
C SER A 77 -0.63 -0.62 -1.81
N ILE A 78 -1.35 0.35 -2.37
CA ILE A 78 -1.84 0.28 -3.74
C ILE A 78 -1.06 1.28 -4.59
N ASN A 79 -0.34 0.78 -5.59
CA ASN A 79 0.45 1.57 -6.53
C ASN A 79 1.45 2.54 -5.82
N THR A 80 2.06 2.10 -4.73
CA THR A 80 2.95 2.93 -3.92
C THR A 80 4.38 2.41 -3.89
N ILE A 81 4.59 1.13 -3.57
CA ILE A 81 5.93 0.57 -3.30
C ILE A 81 6.84 0.65 -4.52
N HIS A 82 6.32 0.44 -5.73
CA HIS A 82 7.12 0.51 -6.95
C HIS A 82 7.67 1.91 -7.26
N ASN A 83 7.18 2.95 -6.57
CA ASN A 83 7.73 4.31 -6.67
C ASN A 83 8.98 4.53 -5.81
N LEU A 84 9.42 3.53 -5.06
CA LEU A 84 10.62 3.57 -4.24
C LEU A 84 11.82 2.95 -4.97
N PRO A 85 13.07 3.34 -4.64
CA PRO A 85 14.25 2.55 -4.98
C PRO A 85 14.14 1.13 -4.40
N ILE A 86 14.79 0.16 -5.03
CA ILE A 86 14.64 -1.26 -4.68
C ILE A 86 15.02 -1.56 -3.23
N GLU A 87 16.05 -0.91 -2.70
CA GLU A 87 16.50 -1.05 -1.31
C GLU A 87 15.41 -0.55 -0.34
N ASP A 88 14.74 0.52 -0.72
CA ASP A 88 13.65 1.11 0.05
C ASP A 88 12.37 0.26 -0.02
N CYS A 89 12.15 -0.47 -1.12
CA CYS A 89 11.07 -1.46 -1.21
C CYS A 89 11.19 -2.55 -0.14
N LEU A 90 12.40 -3.06 0.11
CA LEU A 90 12.65 -4.05 1.16
C LEU A 90 12.29 -3.51 2.55
N LEU A 91 12.69 -2.28 2.85
CA LEU A 91 12.36 -1.62 4.13
C LEU A 91 10.84 -1.42 4.27
N ALA A 92 10.18 -0.95 3.20
CA ALA A 92 8.75 -0.75 3.16
C ALA A 92 7.97 -2.05 3.40
N LEU A 93 8.37 -3.13 2.74
CA LEU A 93 7.78 -4.46 2.91
C LEU A 93 7.93 -4.98 4.34
N SER A 94 9.11 -4.79 4.94
CA SER A 94 9.36 -5.15 6.34
C SER A 94 8.49 -4.35 7.33
N GLU A 95 8.28 -3.06 7.06
CA GLU A 95 7.40 -2.22 7.88
C GLU A 95 5.92 -2.62 7.73
N ILE A 96 5.48 -2.97 6.52
CA ILE A 96 4.15 -3.52 6.27
C ILE A 96 3.93 -4.81 7.07
N GLU A 97 4.90 -5.73 7.07
CA GLU A 97 4.86 -6.93 7.90
C GLU A 97 4.78 -6.57 9.39
N ARG A 98 5.64 -5.67 9.86
CA ARG A 98 5.73 -5.30 11.26
C ARG A 98 4.43 -4.75 11.83
N VAL A 99 3.79 -3.81 11.11
CA VAL A 99 2.57 -3.15 11.62
C VAL A 99 1.29 -3.99 11.40
N SER A 100 1.37 -5.01 10.55
CA SER A 100 0.25 -5.89 10.24
C SER A 100 0.06 -6.96 11.32
N LYS A 101 -1.16 -7.06 11.81
CA LYS A 101 -1.58 -8.13 12.73
C LYS A 101 -2.01 -9.39 11.97
N LYS A 102 -2.62 -9.23 10.79
CA LYS A 102 -3.28 -10.35 10.11
C LYS A 102 -3.12 -10.32 8.59
N HIS A 103 -3.66 -9.33 7.93
CA HIS A 103 -3.76 -9.28 6.48
C HIS A 103 -2.97 -8.09 5.90
N LYS A 104 -2.40 -8.31 4.73
CA LYS A 104 -1.69 -7.31 3.93
C LYS A 104 -2.03 -7.51 2.47
N PHE A 105 -2.18 -6.43 1.73
CA PHE A 105 -2.44 -6.47 0.31
C PHE A 105 -1.67 -5.37 -0.41
N ILE A 106 -0.93 -5.78 -1.42
CA ILE A 106 -0.07 -4.89 -2.21
C ILE A 106 -0.48 -4.95 -3.68
N VAL A 107 -0.56 -3.79 -4.31
CA VAL A 107 -0.66 -3.67 -5.76
C VAL A 107 0.59 -2.97 -6.27
N VAL A 108 1.27 -3.56 -7.23
CA VAL A 108 2.43 -2.98 -7.90
C VAL A 108 2.35 -3.20 -9.41
N ASP A 109 2.99 -2.31 -10.16
CA ASP A 109 3.21 -2.50 -11.59
C ASP A 109 4.21 -3.63 -11.80
N ALA A 110 3.91 -4.50 -12.76
CA ALA A 110 4.77 -5.63 -13.10
C ALA A 110 4.61 -6.03 -14.57
N TRP A 111 5.51 -6.86 -15.05
CA TRP A 111 5.48 -7.38 -16.42
C TRP A 111 5.90 -8.86 -16.46
N ASN A 112 5.48 -9.57 -17.51
CA ASN A 112 5.87 -10.97 -17.78
C ASN A 112 6.60 -11.12 -19.11
N THR A 113 6.31 -10.25 -20.09
CA THR A 113 6.90 -10.29 -21.44
C THR A 113 7.64 -9.00 -21.73
N GLU A 114 8.56 -9.01 -22.70
CA GLU A 114 9.29 -7.81 -23.11
C GLU A 114 8.34 -6.72 -23.65
N GLU A 115 7.28 -7.11 -24.36
CA GLU A 115 6.26 -6.19 -24.84
C GLU A 115 5.56 -5.47 -23.67
N GLN A 116 5.15 -6.20 -22.64
CA GLN A 116 4.56 -5.62 -21.41
C GLN A 116 5.55 -4.71 -20.69
N ARG A 117 6.82 -5.09 -20.65
CA ARG A 117 7.88 -4.24 -20.08
C ARG A 117 8.01 -2.93 -20.82
N GLU A 118 8.09 -2.95 -22.17
CA GLU A 118 8.14 -1.74 -22.99
C GLU A 118 6.90 -0.87 -22.79
N ASN A 119 5.70 -1.47 -22.75
CA ASN A 119 4.46 -0.75 -22.50
C ASN A 119 4.47 -0.09 -21.12
N MET A 120 4.88 -0.81 -20.09
CA MET A 120 5.01 -0.28 -18.75
C MET A 120 5.93 0.94 -18.69
N TYR A 121 7.11 0.89 -19.33
CA TYR A 121 8.03 2.05 -19.36
C TYR A 121 7.50 3.26 -20.15
N ARG A 122 6.55 3.06 -21.04
CA ARG A 122 5.85 4.17 -21.73
C ARG A 122 4.75 4.78 -20.86
N TRP A 123 4.21 4.00 -19.94
CA TRP A 123 3.05 4.36 -19.12
C TRP A 123 3.45 4.85 -17.73
N VAL A 124 4.43 4.23 -17.09
CA VAL A 124 4.83 4.56 -15.73
C VAL A 124 5.51 5.94 -15.67
N ILE A 125 5.02 6.80 -14.77
CA ILE A 125 5.54 8.16 -14.62
C ILE A 125 6.48 8.26 -13.41
N THR A 126 6.14 7.57 -12.32
CA THR A 126 6.80 7.73 -11.01
C THR A 126 7.50 6.45 -10.53
N GLY A 127 7.33 5.34 -11.24
CA GLY A 127 7.92 4.06 -10.85
C GLY A 127 9.45 4.06 -10.95
N LEU A 128 10.12 3.82 -9.83
CA LEU A 128 11.57 3.65 -9.76
C LEU A 128 11.98 2.18 -9.76
N THR A 129 11.12 1.29 -9.27
CA THR A 129 11.32 -0.15 -9.23
C THR A 129 10.31 -0.85 -10.12
N CYS A 130 10.71 -1.11 -11.36
CA CYS A 130 9.89 -1.73 -12.40
C CYS A 130 10.37 -3.16 -12.65
N LEU A 131 9.83 -4.13 -11.94
CA LEU A 131 10.29 -5.51 -11.96
C LEU A 131 9.33 -6.45 -12.71
N SER A 132 9.86 -7.58 -13.16
CA SER A 132 9.02 -8.69 -13.60
C SER A 132 8.23 -9.27 -12.42
N THR A 133 7.13 -9.97 -12.72
CA THR A 133 6.37 -10.69 -11.68
C THR A 133 7.22 -11.72 -10.94
N LYS A 134 8.24 -12.29 -11.60
CA LYS A 134 9.19 -13.22 -11.01
C LYS A 134 10.11 -12.50 -10.00
N ASP A 135 10.68 -11.35 -10.40
CA ASP A 135 11.61 -10.60 -9.56
C ASP A 135 10.90 -9.95 -8.36
N TRP A 136 9.65 -9.48 -8.54
CA TRP A 136 8.81 -9.06 -7.42
C TRP A 136 8.58 -10.16 -6.39
N LYS A 137 8.30 -11.40 -6.84
CA LYS A 137 8.14 -12.54 -5.92
C LYS A 137 9.42 -12.83 -5.14
N GLU A 138 10.57 -12.72 -5.80
CA GLU A 138 11.86 -12.90 -5.11
C GLU A 138 12.10 -11.77 -4.09
N LEU A 139 11.78 -10.52 -4.43
CA LEU A 139 11.86 -9.39 -3.51
C LEU A 139 10.94 -9.58 -2.30
N PHE A 140 9.70 -10.04 -2.52
CA PHE A 140 8.76 -10.35 -1.43
C PHE A 140 9.31 -11.44 -0.50
N LYS A 141 9.90 -12.47 -1.08
CA LYS A 141 10.55 -13.55 -0.30
C LYS A 141 11.73 -13.03 0.52
N GLN A 142 12.59 -12.20 -0.07
CA GLN A 142 13.73 -11.58 0.63
C GLN A 142 13.28 -10.70 1.80
N ALA A 143 12.19 -9.95 1.64
CA ALA A 143 11.61 -9.11 2.67
C ALA A 143 10.80 -9.89 3.72
N GLY A 144 10.56 -11.19 3.52
CA GLY A 144 9.68 -11.99 4.36
C GLY A 144 8.19 -11.60 4.23
N TYR A 145 7.80 -10.96 3.12
CA TYR A 145 6.42 -10.56 2.89
C TYR A 145 5.51 -11.79 2.71
N SER A 146 4.47 -11.85 3.52
CA SER A 146 3.55 -13.00 3.59
C SER A 146 2.10 -12.67 3.21
N GLY A 147 1.86 -11.46 2.69
CA GLY A 147 0.53 -10.98 2.31
C GLY A 147 0.10 -11.34 0.89
N ASP A 148 -1.12 -10.96 0.57
CA ASP A 148 -1.67 -11.03 -0.78
C ASP A 148 -1.08 -9.93 -1.66
N PHE A 149 -1.05 -10.14 -2.98
CA PHE A 149 -0.59 -9.14 -3.94
C PHE A 149 -1.35 -9.24 -5.26
N PHE A 150 -1.36 -8.13 -5.99
CA PHE A 150 -1.91 -8.06 -7.33
C PHE A 150 -0.93 -7.33 -8.25
N TRP A 151 -0.80 -7.84 -9.48
CA TRP A 151 0.02 -7.22 -10.52
C TRP A 151 -0.85 -6.31 -11.40
N PHE A 152 -0.50 -5.05 -11.47
CA PHE A 152 -1.01 -4.19 -12.53
C PHE A 152 -0.08 -4.38 -13.74
N ILE A 153 -0.62 -4.93 -14.82
CA ILE A 153 0.12 -5.22 -16.06
C ILE A 153 -0.55 -4.44 -17.19
N VAL A 154 0.24 -3.65 -17.91
CA VAL A 154 -0.20 -2.79 -19.03
C VAL A 154 -0.04 -3.50 -20.35
#